data_0167f23f0e01e7cb7e1e34b1cc0db165
#
_entry.id   0167f23f0e01e7cb7e1e34b1cc0db165
#
_cell.length_a   1.000
_cell.length_b   1.000
_cell.length_c   1.000
_cell.angle_alpha   90.00
_cell.angle_beta   90.00
_cell.angle_gamma   90.00
#
_symmetry.space_group_name_H-M   'P 1'
#
loop_
_entity.id
_entity.type
_entity.pdbx_description
1 polymer ?
#
loop_
_entity_poly.entity_id
_entity_poly.type
_entity_poly.pdbx_seq_one_letter_code
_entity_poly.pdbx_strand_id
1 'polypeptide(L)'
;MKEREQRTQGDIDREETGKEEEPVWEEPDFLDTDEDEADEAEERAYFERKARARQRLKKWIAVTAIAAMLGNVVAFWPMLYNMQAIQFLAISRKLSQDDSIARYKQSVVVVGTEDGKGTGFVISPDGYIVTNHHVIDGKQKAFVRFSEGASHEAEVVISEETLDLAVLKIVSPESELPALPLERESQWRPGNPVYVIGNPLFFNHIANQGTIVGEIPVQGLDVKAMALRAPIYKGNSGSPVINENGEVIGVVFATTQVELGGEKEKMGLAIPIRHLIPLLGSS
;
A
#
# COMPACT_ATOMS: atom_id res chain seq x y z
N MET A 1 28.95 54.10 9.38
CA MET A 1 29.99 54.84 10.07
C MET A 1 31.23 54.59 9.24
N LYS A 2 31.56 55.48 8.25
CA LYS A 2 32.41 56.65 8.42
C LYS A 2 33.79 56.19 8.90
N GLU A 3 34.91 56.47 8.31
CA GLU A 3 35.43 57.64 7.63
C GLU A 3 36.76 57.23 6.99
N ARG A 4 37.11 57.55 5.71
CA ARG A 4 37.80 58.82 5.32
C ARG A 4 39.13 59.01 6.08
N GLU A 5 40.20 59.34 5.51
CA GLU A 5 40.64 60.42 4.61
C GLU A 5 42.15 60.25 4.36
N GLN A 6 42.67 60.48 3.20
CA GLN A 6 43.17 61.70 2.56
C GLN A 6 44.66 61.94 2.71
N ARG A 7 45.27 62.11 1.54
CA ARG A 7 46.15 63.13 1.06
C ARG A 7 47.52 63.33 1.72
N THR A 8 48.54 63.38 0.94
CA THR A 8 49.09 64.68 0.44
C THR A 8 50.19 64.48 -0.57
N GLN A 9 50.18 65.34 -1.46
CA GLN A 9 50.93 65.83 -2.59
C GLN A 9 52.14 66.61 -2.12
N GLY A 10 53.21 66.60 -2.88
CA GLY A 10 54.38 67.49 -2.66
C GLY A 10 55.37 67.35 -3.79
N ASP A 11 55.29 68.28 -4.64
CA ASP A 11 56.12 68.69 -5.79
C ASP A 11 57.60 68.84 -5.47
N ILE A 12 58.35 68.92 -6.53
CA ILE A 12 59.34 69.96 -6.97
C ILE A 12 60.68 69.40 -7.53
N ASP A 13 60.76 69.52 -8.82
CA ASP A 13 61.85 70.08 -9.68
C ASP A 13 63.30 69.69 -9.49
N ARG A 14 63.93 69.36 -10.57
CA ARG A 14 64.96 69.96 -11.43
C ARG A 14 66.00 68.98 -11.96
N GLU A 15 65.97 68.94 -13.27
CA GLU A 15 67.06 69.03 -14.21
C GLU A 15 68.43 68.45 -13.83
N GLU A 16 68.91 67.51 -14.63
CA GLU A 16 70.08 67.73 -15.47
C GLU A 16 70.26 66.60 -16.51
N THR A 17 70.63 67.05 -17.67
CA THR A 17 70.88 66.31 -18.89
C THR A 17 72.07 65.36 -18.76
N GLY A 18 71.81 64.10 -19.08
CA GLY A 18 72.84 63.12 -19.40
C GLY A 18 72.27 62.17 -20.47
N LYS A 19 72.75 62.35 -21.68
CA LYS A 19 72.53 61.37 -22.74
C LYS A 19 73.25 60.07 -22.35
N GLU A 20 72.58 59.15 -21.78
CA GLU A 20 72.96 57.74 -21.72
C GLU A 20 72.30 57.02 -22.89
N GLU A 21 73.12 56.43 -23.74
CA GLU A 21 72.69 55.55 -24.84
C GLU A 21 71.96 54.36 -24.19
N GLU A 22 70.66 54.24 -24.51
CA GLU A 22 69.90 53.06 -24.12
C GLU A 22 70.50 51.80 -24.79
N PRO A 23 70.72 50.72 -24.03
CA PRO A 23 71.15 49.47 -24.61
C PRO A 23 69.98 48.93 -25.47
N VAL A 24 70.25 48.75 -26.74
CA VAL A 24 69.38 48.04 -27.66
C VAL A 24 69.29 46.59 -27.18
N TRP A 25 68.24 46.29 -26.50
CA TRP A 25 67.90 44.89 -26.22
C TRP A 25 67.44 44.29 -27.54
N GLU A 26 68.24 43.46 -28.18
CA GLU A 26 67.78 42.53 -29.19
C GLU A 26 66.78 41.60 -28.49
N GLU A 27 65.48 41.69 -28.86
CA GLU A 27 64.53 40.70 -28.47
C GLU A 27 65.05 39.33 -28.90
N PRO A 28 65.13 38.34 -27.99
CA PRO A 28 65.51 37.00 -28.43
C PRO A 28 64.42 36.54 -29.41
N ASP A 29 64.91 36.21 -30.59
CA ASP A 29 64.09 35.50 -31.61
C ASP A 29 63.50 34.28 -30.95
N PHE A 30 62.25 34.41 -30.48
CA PHE A 30 61.46 33.29 -30.01
C PHE A 30 61.17 32.47 -31.28
N LEU A 31 62.05 31.53 -31.59
CA LEU A 31 61.78 30.47 -32.52
C LEU A 31 60.57 29.74 -31.97
N ASP A 32 59.41 30.11 -32.47
CA ASP A 32 58.19 29.30 -32.38
C ASP A 32 58.59 27.97 -33.05
N THR A 33 59.02 27.06 -32.22
CA THR A 33 59.45 25.75 -32.71
C THR A 33 58.19 24.94 -32.94
N ASP A 34 58.09 24.30 -34.09
CA ASP A 34 57.05 23.31 -34.44
C ASP A 34 56.88 22.25 -33.35
N GLU A 35 57.81 22.16 -32.39
CA GLU A 35 57.75 21.28 -31.22
C GLU A 35 56.68 21.71 -30.20
N ASP A 36 56.50 23.05 -29.95
CA ASP A 36 55.48 23.55 -28.97
C ASP A 36 54.07 23.32 -29.49
N GLU A 37 53.82 23.46 -30.81
CA GLU A 37 52.51 23.13 -31.42
C GLU A 37 52.23 21.64 -31.40
N ALA A 38 53.25 20.79 -31.55
CA ALA A 38 53.11 19.35 -31.50
C ALA A 38 52.78 18.87 -30.08
N ASP A 39 53.43 19.43 -29.07
CA ASP A 39 53.17 19.11 -27.65
C ASP A 39 51.76 19.52 -27.21
N GLU A 40 51.30 20.73 -27.61
CA GLU A 40 49.94 21.17 -27.36
C GLU A 40 48.90 20.30 -28.07
N ALA A 41 49.17 19.83 -29.28
CA ALA A 41 48.27 18.95 -30.01
C ALA A 41 48.18 17.57 -29.37
N GLU A 42 49.30 17.04 -28.84
CA GLU A 42 49.32 15.76 -28.12
C GLU A 42 48.59 15.86 -26.78
N GLU A 43 48.77 16.95 -26.05
CA GLU A 43 48.06 17.20 -24.80
C GLU A 43 46.54 17.34 -25.02
N ARG A 44 46.12 18.08 -26.02
CA ARG A 44 44.69 18.19 -26.42
C ARG A 44 44.11 16.81 -26.79
N ALA A 45 44.85 16.02 -27.59
CA ALA A 45 44.43 14.67 -27.96
C ALA A 45 44.31 13.73 -26.75
N TYR A 46 45.23 13.87 -25.78
CA TYR A 46 45.16 13.13 -24.51
C TYR A 46 43.89 13.47 -23.69
N PHE A 47 43.61 14.76 -23.50
CA PHE A 47 42.42 15.22 -22.78
C PHE A 47 41.13 14.80 -23.51
N GLU A 48 41.07 14.88 -24.82
CA GLU A 48 39.92 14.40 -25.58
C GLU A 48 39.71 12.89 -25.47
N ARG A 49 40.77 12.09 -25.54
CA ARG A 49 40.69 10.64 -25.34
C ARG A 49 40.16 10.32 -23.95
N LYS A 50 40.64 11.01 -22.93
CA LYS A 50 40.21 10.87 -21.54
C LYS A 50 38.76 11.32 -21.34
N ALA A 51 38.33 12.42 -21.98
CA ALA A 51 36.95 12.90 -21.98
C ALA A 51 36.00 11.87 -22.67
N ARG A 52 36.39 11.33 -23.84
CA ARG A 52 35.64 10.28 -24.56
C ARG A 52 35.55 9.00 -23.74
N ALA A 53 36.63 8.60 -23.07
CA ALA A 53 36.62 7.42 -22.18
C ALA A 53 35.65 7.61 -20.99
N ARG A 54 35.68 8.80 -20.32
CA ARG A 54 34.76 9.13 -19.25
C ARG A 54 33.31 9.16 -19.72
N GLN A 55 33.02 9.67 -20.91
CA GLN A 55 31.67 9.66 -21.47
C GLN A 55 31.20 8.24 -21.79
N ARG A 56 32.09 7.39 -22.33
CA ARG A 56 31.77 5.96 -22.56
C ARG A 56 31.50 5.25 -21.24
N LEU A 57 32.30 5.49 -20.21
CA LEU A 57 32.10 4.91 -18.86
C LEU A 57 30.76 5.35 -18.28
N LYS A 58 30.42 6.66 -18.34
CA LYS A 58 29.11 7.17 -17.88
C LYS A 58 27.95 6.50 -18.63
N LYS A 59 28.06 6.31 -19.93
CA LYS A 59 27.05 5.61 -20.75
C LYS A 59 26.90 4.14 -20.30
N TRP A 60 28.00 3.45 -20.08
CA TRP A 60 27.97 2.06 -19.61
C TRP A 60 27.38 1.92 -18.20
N ILE A 61 27.71 2.84 -17.29
CA ILE A 61 27.11 2.88 -15.96
C ILE A 61 25.60 3.10 -16.06
N ALA A 62 25.16 4.03 -16.90
CA ALA A 62 23.73 4.29 -17.11
C ALA A 62 23.01 3.06 -17.70
N VAL A 63 23.59 2.42 -18.70
CA VAL A 63 23.02 1.21 -19.31
C VAL A 63 22.94 0.06 -18.30
N THR A 64 23.99 -0.15 -17.50
CA THR A 64 24.00 -1.20 -16.47
C THR A 64 22.98 -0.92 -15.37
N ALA A 65 22.83 0.34 -14.97
CA ALA A 65 21.82 0.75 -13.98
C ALA A 65 20.39 0.53 -14.49
N ILE A 66 20.14 0.90 -15.76
CA ILE A 66 18.84 0.65 -16.42
C ILE A 66 18.59 -0.85 -16.53
N ALA A 67 19.58 -1.65 -16.97
CA ALA A 67 19.45 -3.09 -17.07
C ALA A 67 19.18 -3.76 -15.71
N ALA A 68 19.86 -3.30 -14.65
CA ALA A 68 19.62 -3.78 -13.29
C ALA A 68 18.21 -3.40 -12.79
N MET A 69 17.75 -2.19 -13.11
CA MET A 69 16.38 -1.75 -12.78
C MET A 69 15.33 -2.58 -13.52
N LEU A 70 15.52 -2.81 -14.84
CA LEU A 70 14.63 -3.67 -15.62
C LEU A 70 14.68 -5.12 -15.14
N GLY A 71 15.85 -5.65 -14.78
CA GLY A 71 16.01 -6.97 -14.20
C GLY A 71 15.24 -7.13 -12.89
N ASN A 72 15.27 -6.12 -12.01
CA ASN A 72 14.45 -6.08 -10.81
C ASN A 72 12.95 -6.07 -11.14
N VAL A 73 12.51 -5.24 -12.10
CA VAL A 73 11.10 -5.22 -12.52
C VAL A 73 10.67 -6.60 -13.04
N VAL A 74 11.47 -7.26 -13.87
CA VAL A 74 11.18 -8.61 -14.38
C VAL A 74 11.21 -9.66 -13.26
N ALA A 75 12.11 -9.56 -12.29
CA ALA A 75 12.18 -10.48 -11.15
C ALA A 75 10.98 -10.33 -10.21
N PHE A 76 10.47 -9.10 -10.01
CA PHE A 76 9.27 -8.83 -9.22
C PHE A 76 7.97 -9.00 -10.02
N TRP A 77 8.03 -9.10 -11.36
CA TRP A 77 6.88 -9.25 -12.25
C TRP A 77 5.96 -10.43 -11.88
N PRO A 78 6.46 -11.65 -11.58
CA PRO A 78 5.61 -12.77 -11.16
C PRO A 78 4.93 -12.53 -9.81
N MET A 79 5.51 -11.72 -8.95
CA MET A 79 4.95 -11.37 -7.65
C MET A 79 3.82 -10.33 -7.78
N LEU A 80 3.92 -9.43 -8.77
CA LEU A 80 2.89 -8.43 -9.11
C LEU A 80 1.77 -9.06 -9.96
N TYR A 81 2.11 -9.99 -10.86
CA TYR A 81 1.19 -10.72 -11.73
C TYR A 81 0.90 -12.12 -11.19
N ASN A 82 0.58 -12.23 -9.90
CA ASN A 82 -0.07 -13.44 -9.43
C ASN A 82 -1.39 -13.58 -10.20
N MET A 83 -1.46 -14.54 -11.12
CA MET A 83 -2.65 -14.78 -11.97
C MET A 83 -3.93 -14.89 -11.13
N GLN A 84 -3.81 -15.37 -9.90
CA GLN A 84 -4.91 -15.43 -8.92
C GLN A 84 -5.43 -14.04 -8.53
N ALA A 85 -4.56 -13.03 -8.39
CA ALA A 85 -4.99 -11.66 -8.05
C ALA A 85 -5.76 -11.00 -9.20
N ILE A 86 -5.38 -11.25 -10.45
CA ILE A 86 -6.08 -10.71 -11.63
C ILE A 86 -7.44 -11.36 -11.79
N GLN A 87 -7.52 -12.68 -11.66
CA GLN A 87 -8.78 -13.42 -11.71
C GLN A 87 -9.74 -12.96 -10.59
N PHE A 88 -9.23 -12.77 -9.40
CA PHE A 88 -9.93 -12.25 -8.25
C PHE A 88 -10.55 -10.86 -8.50
N LEU A 89 -9.80 -9.92 -9.07
CA LEU A 89 -10.31 -8.59 -9.44
C LEU A 89 -11.34 -8.66 -10.59
N ALA A 90 -11.13 -9.53 -11.57
CA ALA A 90 -12.08 -9.75 -12.65
C ALA A 90 -13.43 -10.30 -12.15
N ILE A 91 -13.38 -11.28 -11.24
CA ILE A 91 -14.57 -11.82 -10.57
C ILE A 91 -15.28 -10.73 -9.79
N SER A 92 -14.55 -9.98 -8.96
CA SER A 92 -15.13 -8.87 -8.18
C SER A 92 -15.79 -7.82 -9.07
N ARG A 93 -15.17 -7.49 -10.21
CA ARG A 93 -15.75 -6.53 -11.18
C ARG A 93 -17.05 -7.06 -11.78
N LYS A 94 -17.09 -8.35 -12.15
CA LYS A 94 -18.30 -8.99 -12.68
C LYS A 94 -19.40 -9.01 -11.65
N LEU A 95 -19.11 -9.42 -10.40
CA LEU A 95 -20.07 -9.46 -9.30
C LEU A 95 -20.59 -8.05 -8.98
N SER A 96 -19.76 -7.01 -9.09
CA SER A 96 -20.16 -5.62 -8.81
C SER A 96 -21.16 -5.04 -9.84
N GLN A 97 -21.45 -5.76 -10.93
CA GLN A 97 -22.52 -5.41 -11.88
C GLN A 97 -23.89 -5.86 -11.39
N ASP A 98 -23.95 -6.73 -10.38
CA ASP A 98 -25.17 -7.11 -9.70
C ASP A 98 -25.57 -6.02 -8.69
N ASP A 99 -26.78 -5.50 -8.83
CA ASP A 99 -27.30 -4.42 -7.97
C ASP A 99 -27.35 -4.84 -6.49
N SER A 100 -27.54 -6.13 -6.20
CA SER A 100 -27.55 -6.63 -4.83
C SER A 100 -26.16 -6.56 -4.23
N ILE A 101 -25.13 -7.00 -4.96
CA ILE A 101 -23.72 -6.89 -4.53
C ILE A 101 -23.30 -5.43 -4.38
N ALA A 102 -23.74 -4.56 -5.28
CA ALA A 102 -23.47 -3.12 -5.18
C ALA A 102 -24.06 -2.51 -3.90
N ARG A 103 -25.28 -2.91 -3.52
CA ARG A 103 -25.91 -2.52 -2.24
C ARG A 103 -25.17 -3.07 -1.04
N TYR A 104 -24.79 -4.37 -1.04
CA TYR A 104 -24.07 -4.97 0.08
C TYR A 104 -22.74 -4.29 0.34
N LYS A 105 -22.03 -3.85 -0.72
CA LYS A 105 -20.77 -3.11 -0.60
C LYS A 105 -20.90 -1.80 0.17
N GLN A 106 -22.05 -1.13 0.11
CA GLN A 106 -22.29 0.12 0.84
C GLN A 106 -22.28 -0.10 2.35
N SER A 107 -22.68 -1.29 2.80
CA SER A 107 -22.69 -1.68 4.23
C SER A 107 -21.34 -2.19 4.73
N VAL A 108 -20.38 -2.46 3.84
CA VAL A 108 -19.05 -2.95 4.22
C VAL A 108 -18.09 -1.79 4.39
N VAL A 109 -17.30 -1.83 5.46
CA VAL A 109 -16.35 -0.77 5.80
C VAL A 109 -14.94 -1.30 5.97
N VAL A 110 -13.95 -0.44 5.78
CA VAL A 110 -12.59 -0.67 6.26
C VAL A 110 -12.57 -0.33 7.74
N VAL A 111 -12.16 -1.27 8.59
CA VAL A 111 -11.87 -1.02 10.00
C VAL A 111 -10.36 -0.86 10.15
N GLY A 112 -9.92 0.28 10.65
CA GLY A 112 -8.50 0.61 10.83
C GLY A 112 -8.19 0.95 12.28
N THR A 113 -7.04 0.49 12.75
CA THR A 113 -6.41 0.89 14.00
C THR A 113 -4.99 1.41 13.70
N GLU A 114 -4.26 1.86 14.72
CA GLU A 114 -2.85 2.25 14.55
C GLU A 114 -1.97 1.10 14.06
N ASP A 115 -2.33 -0.16 14.39
CA ASP A 115 -1.50 -1.34 14.16
C ASP A 115 -1.88 -2.11 12.88
N GLY A 116 -3.02 -1.79 12.26
CA GLY A 116 -3.45 -2.50 11.08
C GLY A 116 -4.83 -2.14 10.55
N LYS A 117 -5.27 -2.94 9.60
CA LYS A 117 -6.61 -2.81 9.03
C LYS A 117 -7.27 -4.17 8.80
N GLY A 118 -8.57 -4.19 8.90
CA GLY A 118 -9.45 -5.30 8.53
C GLY A 118 -10.71 -4.80 7.83
N THR A 119 -11.71 -5.62 7.87
CA THR A 119 -13.05 -5.35 7.34
C THR A 119 -14.05 -5.31 8.49
N GLY A 120 -15.11 -4.57 8.34
CA GLY A 120 -16.31 -4.61 9.14
C GLY A 120 -17.54 -4.44 8.26
N PHE A 121 -18.70 -4.62 8.83
CA PHE A 121 -19.97 -4.37 8.14
C PHE A 121 -21.03 -3.85 9.11
N VAL A 122 -21.86 -2.96 8.60
CA VAL A 122 -22.95 -2.32 9.35
C VAL A 122 -24.09 -3.32 9.49
N ILE A 123 -24.62 -3.47 10.71
CA ILE A 123 -25.72 -4.36 11.05
C ILE A 123 -26.99 -3.63 11.48
N SER A 124 -26.91 -2.30 11.68
CA SER A 124 -28.07 -1.47 12.01
C SER A 124 -27.91 -0.04 11.49
N PRO A 125 -29.01 0.63 11.09
CA PRO A 125 -28.96 1.97 10.52
C PRO A 125 -28.37 3.03 11.45
N ASP A 126 -28.38 2.80 12.75
CA ASP A 126 -27.85 3.68 13.77
C ASP A 126 -26.33 3.50 14.01
N GLY A 127 -25.66 2.60 13.24
CA GLY A 127 -24.21 2.55 13.17
C GLY A 127 -23.52 1.49 14.02
N TYR A 128 -24.20 0.37 14.33
CA TYR A 128 -23.50 -0.81 14.84
C TYR A 128 -22.77 -1.55 13.71
N ILE A 129 -21.51 -1.91 13.96
CA ILE A 129 -20.61 -2.54 12.98
C ILE A 129 -20.01 -3.78 13.61
N VAL A 130 -20.01 -4.89 12.88
CA VAL A 130 -19.35 -6.14 13.28
C VAL A 130 -17.98 -6.24 12.61
N THR A 131 -17.01 -6.72 13.37
CA THR A 131 -15.65 -7.07 12.92
C THR A 131 -15.08 -8.20 13.77
N ASN A 132 -13.80 -8.54 13.64
CA ASN A 132 -13.13 -9.47 14.53
C ASN A 132 -12.48 -8.77 15.73
N HIS A 133 -12.34 -9.51 16.84
CA HIS A 133 -11.59 -9.05 18.01
C HIS A 133 -10.14 -8.71 17.66
N HIS A 134 -9.43 -9.61 16.94
CA HIS A 134 -8.03 -9.40 16.57
C HIS A 134 -7.81 -8.19 15.63
N VAL A 135 -8.85 -7.68 14.94
CA VAL A 135 -8.75 -6.48 14.09
C VAL A 135 -8.63 -5.22 14.94
N ILE A 136 -9.30 -5.21 16.11
CA ILE A 136 -9.25 -4.09 17.05
C ILE A 136 -8.15 -4.23 18.11
N ASP A 137 -7.64 -5.44 18.34
CA ASP A 137 -6.50 -5.77 19.20
C ASP A 137 -6.52 -5.02 20.55
N GLY A 138 -7.62 -5.15 21.29
CA GLY A 138 -7.81 -4.52 22.62
C GLY A 138 -7.97 -3.00 22.63
N LYS A 139 -8.05 -2.36 21.46
CA LYS A 139 -8.33 -0.90 21.38
C LYS A 139 -9.77 -0.61 21.80
N GLN A 140 -9.99 0.58 22.37
CA GLN A 140 -11.33 1.07 22.73
C GLN A 140 -12.02 1.80 21.59
N LYS A 141 -11.28 2.19 20.55
CA LYS A 141 -11.74 2.94 19.38
C LYS A 141 -11.07 2.45 18.12
N ALA A 142 -11.80 2.55 17.01
CA ALA A 142 -11.31 2.28 15.67
C ALA A 142 -11.80 3.35 14.70
N PHE A 143 -11.12 3.49 13.57
CA PHE A 143 -11.61 4.30 12.45
C PHE A 143 -12.31 3.39 11.46
N VAL A 144 -13.50 3.79 11.03
CA VAL A 144 -14.26 3.09 10.00
C VAL A 144 -14.38 3.98 8.76
N ARG A 145 -14.13 3.40 7.58
CA ARG A 145 -14.24 4.12 6.31
C ARG A 145 -15.14 3.37 5.35
N PHE A 146 -16.13 4.07 4.86
CA PHE A 146 -17.11 3.60 3.87
C PHE A 146 -16.55 3.64 2.43
N SER A 147 -17.26 2.98 1.51
CA SER A 147 -16.91 2.94 0.09
C SER A 147 -16.90 4.32 -0.57
N GLU A 148 -17.73 5.21 -0.12
CA GLU A 148 -17.87 6.58 -0.61
C GLU A 148 -16.80 7.54 -0.07
N GLY A 149 -15.92 7.03 0.81
CA GLY A 149 -14.82 7.80 1.38
C GLY A 149 -15.13 8.45 2.73
N ALA A 150 -16.38 8.45 3.19
CA ALA A 150 -16.74 8.93 4.53
C ALA A 150 -15.99 8.11 5.61
N SER A 151 -15.43 8.80 6.58
CA SER A 151 -14.68 8.19 7.68
C SER A 151 -15.24 8.66 9.02
N HIS A 152 -15.43 7.73 9.95
CA HIS A 152 -15.97 7.98 11.28
C HIS A 152 -15.09 7.30 12.33
N GLU A 153 -15.07 7.88 13.52
CA GLU A 153 -14.60 7.19 14.71
C GLU A 153 -15.71 6.29 15.24
N ALA A 154 -15.36 5.08 15.63
CA ALA A 154 -16.28 4.14 16.23
C ALA A 154 -15.72 3.61 17.55
N GLU A 155 -16.58 3.50 18.56
CA GLU A 155 -16.24 2.97 19.88
C GLU A 155 -16.49 1.45 19.91
N VAL A 156 -15.63 0.71 20.60
CA VAL A 156 -15.80 -0.72 20.82
C VAL A 156 -16.83 -0.91 21.93
N VAL A 157 -17.98 -1.52 21.60
CA VAL A 157 -19.06 -1.78 22.56
C VAL A 157 -19.11 -3.24 23.00
N ILE A 158 -18.64 -4.17 22.17
CA ILE A 158 -18.49 -5.60 22.50
C ILE A 158 -17.14 -6.07 21.94
N SER A 159 -16.41 -6.84 22.73
CA SER A 159 -15.16 -7.47 22.34
C SER A 159 -15.09 -8.85 22.99
N GLU A 160 -15.22 -9.90 22.19
CA GLU A 160 -15.26 -11.30 22.63
C GLU A 160 -14.10 -12.08 22.00
N GLU A 161 -13.05 -12.28 22.79
CA GLU A 161 -11.81 -12.92 22.35
C GLU A 161 -12.01 -14.41 22.02
N THR A 162 -12.80 -15.12 22.80
CA THR A 162 -13.02 -16.58 22.62
C THR A 162 -13.77 -16.92 21.34
N LEU A 163 -14.50 -15.95 20.78
CA LEU A 163 -15.20 -16.06 19.50
C LEU A 163 -14.51 -15.28 18.38
N ASP A 164 -13.47 -14.53 18.71
CA ASP A 164 -12.83 -13.59 17.79
C ASP A 164 -13.83 -12.64 17.11
N LEU A 165 -14.79 -12.10 17.88
CA LEU A 165 -15.81 -11.17 17.42
C LEU A 165 -15.74 -9.85 18.19
N ALA A 166 -16.02 -8.75 17.50
CA ALA A 166 -16.18 -7.43 18.11
C ALA A 166 -17.33 -6.67 17.44
N VAL A 167 -17.96 -5.79 18.23
CA VAL A 167 -18.97 -4.85 17.75
C VAL A 167 -18.52 -3.44 18.06
N LEU A 168 -18.56 -2.59 17.05
CA LEU A 168 -18.25 -1.17 17.12
C LEU A 168 -19.53 -0.36 16.98
N LYS A 169 -19.53 0.85 17.53
CA LYS A 169 -20.62 1.83 17.40
C LYS A 169 -20.07 3.15 16.89
N ILE A 170 -20.56 3.61 15.75
CA ILE A 170 -20.33 4.99 15.30
C ILE A 170 -21.09 5.93 16.20
N VAL A 171 -20.40 6.90 16.75
CA VAL A 171 -21.00 7.94 17.59
C VAL A 171 -21.71 8.95 16.69
N SER A 172 -23.06 9.00 16.80
CA SER A 172 -23.90 9.96 16.09
C SER A 172 -23.68 10.01 14.56
N PRO A 173 -24.04 8.97 13.82
CA PRO A 173 -23.97 9.03 12.37
C PRO A 173 -24.88 10.15 11.85
N GLU A 174 -24.42 10.88 10.83
CA GLU A 174 -25.14 12.04 10.27
C GLU A 174 -26.46 11.64 9.56
N SER A 175 -26.58 10.39 9.15
CA SER A 175 -27.73 9.81 8.48
C SER A 175 -27.87 8.33 8.79
N GLU A 176 -29.01 7.74 8.44
CA GLU A 176 -29.19 6.28 8.50
C GLU A 176 -28.19 5.59 7.56
N LEU A 177 -27.51 4.58 8.11
CA LEU A 177 -26.48 3.82 7.40
C LEU A 177 -27.07 2.59 6.73
N PRO A 178 -26.59 2.21 5.53
CA PRO A 178 -26.97 0.95 4.91
C PRO A 178 -26.51 -0.22 5.78
N ALA A 179 -27.44 -1.11 6.15
CA ALA A 179 -27.15 -2.23 7.03
C ALA A 179 -27.44 -3.58 6.35
N LEU A 180 -26.67 -4.61 6.69
CA LEU A 180 -26.91 -5.99 6.27
C LEU A 180 -27.75 -6.72 7.31
N PRO A 181 -28.81 -7.42 6.90
CA PRO A 181 -29.59 -8.26 7.81
C PRO A 181 -28.77 -9.48 8.25
N LEU A 182 -28.97 -9.91 9.50
CA LEU A 182 -28.34 -11.11 10.05
C LEU A 182 -29.29 -12.28 9.95
N GLU A 183 -28.83 -13.44 9.45
CA GLU A 183 -29.58 -14.69 9.47
C GLU A 183 -29.76 -15.19 10.91
N ARG A 184 -30.98 -15.50 11.29
CA ARG A 184 -31.32 -15.95 12.66
C ARG A 184 -31.47 -17.45 12.82
N GLU A 185 -31.77 -18.15 11.74
CA GLU A 185 -32.24 -19.56 11.80
C GLU A 185 -31.18 -20.60 11.39
N SER A 186 -29.99 -20.18 10.99
CA SER A 186 -28.87 -21.06 10.57
C SER A 186 -29.27 -22.12 9.54
N GLN A 187 -29.94 -21.71 8.46
CA GLN A 187 -30.51 -22.62 7.45
C GLN A 187 -29.51 -23.10 6.39
N TRP A 188 -28.27 -22.56 6.39
CA TRP A 188 -27.29 -22.91 5.40
C TRP A 188 -26.82 -24.37 5.46
N ARG A 189 -26.37 -24.91 4.33
CA ARG A 189 -25.91 -26.30 4.17
C ARG A 189 -24.61 -26.33 3.36
N PRO A 190 -23.79 -27.39 3.50
CA PRO A 190 -22.68 -27.64 2.59
C PRO A 190 -23.12 -27.56 1.13
N GLY A 191 -22.33 -26.88 0.28
CA GLY A 191 -22.62 -26.64 -1.13
C GLY A 191 -23.39 -25.34 -1.40
N ASN A 192 -24.02 -24.70 -0.40
CA ASN A 192 -24.68 -23.43 -0.64
C ASN A 192 -23.69 -22.36 -1.12
N PRO A 193 -24.05 -21.56 -2.14
CA PRO A 193 -23.24 -20.46 -2.60
C PRO A 193 -23.28 -19.32 -1.57
N VAL A 194 -22.16 -18.58 -1.51
CA VAL A 194 -22.02 -17.43 -0.63
C VAL A 194 -21.21 -16.33 -1.32
N TYR A 195 -21.43 -15.11 -0.88
CA TYR A 195 -20.63 -13.95 -1.23
C TYR A 195 -19.80 -13.52 -0.01
N VAL A 196 -18.56 -13.11 -0.25
CA VAL A 196 -17.70 -12.48 0.76
C VAL A 196 -17.26 -11.14 0.24
N ILE A 197 -17.54 -10.08 0.98
CA ILE A 197 -17.17 -8.72 0.61
C ILE A 197 -16.20 -8.17 1.66
N GLY A 198 -15.02 -7.74 1.24
CA GLY A 198 -14.01 -7.29 2.18
C GLY A 198 -12.96 -6.37 1.58
N ASN A 199 -11.90 -6.12 2.37
CA ASN A 199 -10.85 -5.17 2.06
C ASN A 199 -9.47 -5.84 1.97
N PRO A 200 -9.29 -6.84 1.07
CA PRO A 200 -8.07 -7.63 0.99
C PRO A 200 -6.87 -6.82 0.52
N LEU A 201 -5.71 -7.03 1.14
CA LEU A 201 -4.44 -6.44 0.74
C LEU A 201 -4.53 -4.90 0.63
N PHE A 202 -4.32 -4.38 -0.59
CA PHE A 202 -4.40 -2.95 -0.92
C PHE A 202 -5.76 -2.54 -1.52
N PHE A 203 -6.66 -3.50 -1.72
CA PHE A 203 -7.96 -3.25 -2.34
C PHE A 203 -9.05 -3.11 -1.28
N ASN A 204 -10.08 -2.35 -1.59
CA ASN A 204 -11.24 -2.17 -0.73
C ASN A 204 -12.51 -2.62 -1.47
N HIS A 205 -13.50 -3.10 -0.69
CA HIS A 205 -14.84 -3.48 -1.17
C HIS A 205 -14.82 -4.50 -2.32
N ILE A 206 -13.93 -5.51 -2.19
CA ILE A 206 -13.81 -6.60 -3.16
C ILE A 206 -14.85 -7.67 -2.84
N ALA A 207 -15.70 -7.98 -3.81
CA ALA A 207 -16.65 -9.06 -3.71
C ALA A 207 -16.08 -10.35 -4.30
N ASN A 208 -16.25 -11.44 -3.57
CA ASN A 208 -15.92 -12.81 -3.99
C ASN A 208 -17.12 -13.70 -3.87
N GLN A 209 -17.10 -14.78 -4.62
CA GLN A 209 -18.06 -15.86 -4.54
C GLN A 209 -17.37 -17.15 -4.10
N GLY A 210 -18.07 -17.95 -3.34
CA GLY A 210 -17.59 -19.24 -2.88
C GLY A 210 -18.75 -20.16 -2.50
N THR A 211 -18.42 -21.28 -1.85
CA THR A 211 -19.39 -22.23 -1.32
C THR A 211 -19.04 -22.64 0.09
N ILE A 212 -20.05 -22.98 0.87
CA ILE A 212 -19.88 -23.56 2.22
C ILE A 212 -19.40 -24.99 2.07
N VAL A 213 -18.37 -25.38 2.81
CA VAL A 213 -17.87 -26.76 2.88
C VAL A 213 -18.52 -27.53 4.06
N GLY A 214 -18.67 -26.85 5.19
CA GLY A 214 -19.20 -27.39 6.42
C GLY A 214 -18.66 -26.68 7.65
N GLU A 215 -18.83 -27.28 8.82
CA GLU A 215 -18.24 -26.81 10.07
C GLU A 215 -17.07 -27.68 10.49
N ILE A 216 -15.98 -27.03 10.90
CA ILE A 216 -14.77 -27.69 11.40
C ILE A 216 -14.38 -27.13 12.76
N PRO A 217 -13.82 -27.94 13.67
CA PRO A 217 -13.23 -27.44 14.89
C PRO A 217 -11.94 -26.65 14.56
N VAL A 218 -11.72 -25.55 15.28
CA VAL A 218 -10.51 -24.73 15.15
C VAL A 218 -9.87 -24.61 16.53
N GLN A 219 -8.58 -24.84 16.59
CA GLN A 219 -7.84 -24.69 17.85
C GLN A 219 -7.89 -23.24 18.34
N GLY A 220 -8.20 -23.05 19.62
CA GLY A 220 -8.29 -21.73 20.24
C GLY A 220 -9.67 -21.05 20.12
N LEU A 221 -10.65 -21.71 19.49
CA LEU A 221 -12.03 -21.26 19.46
C LEU A 221 -12.94 -22.26 20.21
N ASP A 222 -13.87 -21.74 20.99
CA ASP A 222 -14.86 -22.57 21.72
C ASP A 222 -15.99 -23.05 20.81
N VAL A 223 -16.04 -22.63 19.58
CA VAL A 223 -17.08 -22.93 18.59
C VAL A 223 -16.49 -23.52 17.31
N LYS A 224 -17.28 -24.27 16.56
CA LYS A 224 -16.89 -24.71 15.22
C LYS A 224 -16.98 -23.56 14.25
N ALA A 225 -15.96 -23.42 13.39
CA ALA A 225 -15.93 -22.44 12.32
C ALA A 225 -16.56 -23.02 11.05
N MET A 226 -17.23 -22.18 10.28
CA MET A 226 -17.70 -22.43 8.93
C MET A 226 -16.51 -22.43 7.99
N ALA A 227 -16.24 -23.53 7.29
CA ALA A 227 -15.22 -23.63 6.25
C ALA A 227 -15.81 -23.24 4.89
N LEU A 228 -15.09 -22.36 4.18
CA LEU A 228 -15.52 -21.78 2.92
C LEU A 228 -14.50 -22.08 1.83
N ARG A 229 -14.96 -22.62 0.71
CA ARG A 229 -14.20 -22.66 -0.54
C ARG A 229 -14.38 -21.33 -1.26
N ALA A 230 -13.61 -20.34 -0.83
CA ALA A 230 -13.63 -18.96 -1.36
C ALA A 230 -12.22 -18.35 -1.31
N PRO A 231 -11.88 -17.44 -2.25
CA PRO A 231 -10.63 -16.70 -2.20
C PRO A 231 -10.61 -15.71 -1.03
N ILE A 232 -9.93 -16.09 0.07
CA ILE A 232 -9.76 -15.26 1.26
C ILE A 232 -8.30 -14.87 1.41
N TYR A 233 -8.05 -13.58 1.66
CA TYR A 233 -6.72 -12.98 1.79
C TYR A 233 -6.63 -12.12 3.05
N LYS A 234 -5.40 -11.73 3.41
CA LYS A 234 -5.16 -10.79 4.52
C LYS A 234 -5.96 -9.50 4.28
N GLY A 235 -6.68 -9.03 5.31
CA GLY A 235 -7.60 -7.88 5.26
C GLY A 235 -9.07 -8.27 5.08
N ASN A 236 -9.38 -9.55 4.78
CA ASN A 236 -10.75 -10.06 4.82
C ASN A 236 -11.24 -10.40 6.24
N SER A 237 -10.38 -10.33 7.26
CA SER A 237 -10.82 -10.46 8.66
C SER A 237 -11.92 -9.45 8.97
N GLY A 238 -13.06 -9.91 9.52
CA GLY A 238 -14.27 -9.12 9.76
C GLY A 238 -15.21 -8.99 8.56
N SER A 239 -14.92 -9.64 7.41
CA SER A 239 -15.81 -9.62 6.23
C SER A 239 -17.09 -10.41 6.49
N PRO A 240 -18.26 -9.92 6.07
CA PRO A 240 -19.49 -10.69 6.08
C PRO A 240 -19.43 -11.83 5.07
N VAL A 241 -19.95 -12.99 5.47
CA VAL A 241 -20.34 -14.08 4.59
C VAL A 241 -21.84 -13.96 4.35
N ILE A 242 -22.25 -13.71 3.11
CA ILE A 242 -23.63 -13.35 2.75
C ILE A 242 -24.23 -14.50 1.94
N ASN A 243 -25.43 -14.95 2.31
CA ASN A 243 -26.19 -15.97 1.59
C ASN A 243 -26.90 -15.39 0.35
N GLU A 244 -27.61 -16.23 -0.41
CA GLU A 244 -28.36 -15.83 -1.61
C GLU A 244 -29.54 -14.89 -1.30
N ASN A 245 -30.03 -14.89 -0.06
CA ASN A 245 -31.10 -13.99 0.40
C ASN A 245 -30.59 -12.61 0.81
N GLY A 246 -29.25 -12.38 0.80
CA GLY A 246 -28.64 -11.13 1.22
C GLY A 246 -28.43 -11.01 2.72
N GLU A 247 -28.55 -12.11 3.46
CA GLU A 247 -28.37 -12.13 4.91
C GLU A 247 -26.96 -12.58 5.27
N VAL A 248 -26.40 -12.01 6.32
CA VAL A 248 -25.10 -12.42 6.85
C VAL A 248 -25.25 -13.71 7.66
N ILE A 249 -24.49 -14.73 7.27
CA ILE A 249 -24.48 -16.06 7.91
C ILE A 249 -23.19 -16.32 8.70
N GLY A 250 -22.17 -15.49 8.53
CA GLY A 250 -20.89 -15.63 9.23
C GLY A 250 -19.97 -14.43 9.07
N VAL A 251 -18.90 -14.42 9.87
CA VAL A 251 -17.84 -13.39 9.88
C VAL A 251 -16.50 -14.05 9.61
N VAL A 252 -15.83 -13.69 8.52
CA VAL A 252 -14.53 -14.24 8.14
C VAL A 252 -13.48 -13.81 9.17
N PHE A 253 -12.63 -14.74 9.63
CA PHE A 253 -11.57 -14.42 10.59
C PHE A 253 -10.19 -14.96 10.20
N ALA A 254 -10.12 -16.08 9.47
CA ALA A 254 -8.85 -16.74 9.17
C ALA A 254 -8.89 -17.53 7.86
N THR A 255 -7.77 -18.15 7.53
CA THR A 255 -7.66 -19.19 6.50
C THR A 255 -6.94 -20.40 7.05
N THR A 256 -7.27 -21.58 6.55
CA THR A 256 -6.61 -22.84 6.87
C THR A 256 -6.27 -23.63 5.62
N GLN A 257 -5.46 -24.66 5.77
CA GLN A 257 -5.25 -25.68 4.73
C GLN A 257 -5.90 -26.97 5.20
N VAL A 258 -6.78 -27.52 4.38
CA VAL A 258 -7.46 -28.78 4.63
C VAL A 258 -7.01 -29.78 3.55
N GLU A 259 -6.71 -31.00 3.96
CA GLU A 259 -6.41 -32.09 3.03
C GLU A 259 -7.71 -32.78 2.62
N LEU A 260 -8.08 -32.63 1.37
CA LEU A 260 -9.26 -33.26 0.77
C LEU A 260 -8.82 -34.13 -0.41
N GLY A 261 -9.09 -35.43 -0.31
CA GLY A 261 -8.75 -36.34 -1.43
C GLY A 261 -7.26 -36.47 -1.75
N GLY A 262 -6.36 -36.16 -0.78
CA GLY A 262 -4.90 -36.17 -0.99
C GLY A 262 -4.31 -34.86 -1.50
N GLU A 263 -5.14 -33.85 -1.74
CA GLU A 263 -4.71 -32.50 -2.14
C GLU A 263 -4.91 -31.50 -1.00
N LYS A 264 -3.96 -30.60 -0.81
CA LYS A 264 -4.07 -29.50 0.15
C LYS A 264 -4.83 -28.33 -0.49
N GLU A 265 -6.01 -28.07 0.04
CA GLU A 265 -6.84 -26.93 -0.40
C GLU A 265 -6.84 -25.83 0.66
N LYS A 266 -6.62 -24.57 0.21
CA LYS A 266 -6.75 -23.41 1.09
C LYS A 266 -8.21 -23.01 1.22
N MET A 267 -8.72 -22.94 2.45
CA MET A 267 -10.08 -22.57 2.77
C MET A 267 -10.14 -21.32 3.63
N GLY A 268 -11.19 -20.52 3.45
CA GLY A 268 -11.57 -19.48 4.38
C GLY A 268 -12.28 -20.07 5.60
N LEU A 269 -12.14 -19.40 6.74
CA LEU A 269 -12.82 -19.73 7.97
C LEU A 269 -13.67 -18.54 8.42
N ALA A 270 -14.91 -18.79 8.82
CA ALA A 270 -15.81 -17.78 9.33
C ALA A 270 -16.48 -18.26 10.64
N ILE A 271 -16.69 -17.34 11.57
CA ILE A 271 -17.52 -17.58 12.75
C ILE A 271 -18.98 -17.53 12.32
N PRO A 272 -19.79 -18.58 12.53
CA PRO A 272 -21.21 -18.55 12.21
C PRO A 272 -21.93 -17.43 12.96
N ILE A 273 -22.80 -16.71 12.27
CA ILE A 273 -23.45 -15.50 12.81
C ILE A 273 -24.32 -15.77 14.05
N ARG A 274 -24.81 -17.01 14.21
CA ARG A 274 -25.57 -17.42 15.39
C ARG A 274 -24.83 -17.21 16.72
N HIS A 275 -23.49 -17.16 16.70
CA HIS A 275 -22.67 -16.89 17.88
C HIS A 275 -22.58 -15.39 18.24
N LEU A 276 -22.86 -14.50 17.28
CA LEU A 276 -22.95 -13.07 17.51
C LEU A 276 -24.31 -12.66 18.13
N ILE A 277 -25.40 -13.27 17.69
CA ILE A 277 -26.77 -12.86 18.05
C ILE A 277 -27.00 -12.75 19.57
N PRO A 278 -26.55 -13.72 20.40
CA PRO A 278 -26.70 -13.62 21.85
C PRO A 278 -25.95 -12.41 22.45
N LEU A 279 -24.80 -12.02 21.86
CA LEU A 279 -24.02 -10.89 22.34
C LEU A 279 -24.73 -9.55 22.12
N LEU A 280 -25.51 -9.43 21.03
CA LEU A 280 -26.30 -8.23 20.71
C LEU A 280 -27.52 -8.05 21.60
N GLY A 281 -28.04 -9.14 22.19
CA GLY A 281 -29.23 -9.10 23.04
C GLY A 281 -28.93 -8.84 24.54
N SER A 282 -27.65 -8.82 24.92
CA SER A 282 -27.19 -8.63 26.31
C SER A 282 -26.65 -7.20 26.58
N SER A 283 -26.76 -6.30 25.60
CA SER A 283 -26.26 -4.92 25.66
C SER A 283 -27.36 -3.91 25.91
#